data_b942861961a9aa83a883212f9bf77cb6
#
_entry.id   b942861961a9aa83a883212f9bf77cb6
#
_cell.length_a   1.000
_cell.length_b   1.000
_cell.length_c   1.000
_cell.angle_alpha   90.00
_cell.angle_beta   90.00
_cell.angle_gamma   90.00
#
_symmetry.space_group_name_H-M   'P 1'
#
loop_
_entity.id
_entity.type
_entity.pdbx_description
1 polymer ?
#
loop_
_entity_poly.entity_id
_entity_poly.type
_entity_poly.pdbx_seq_one_letter_code
_entity_poly.pdbx_strand_id
1 'polypeptide(L)'
;KIKTSFGGVGRNLVENLARLGHHVTFLTAIGNDPQGKQLKEELESLSVRVLTPSYLKNTSSYLAIYDEDSDMHVAVCDSEILDSMKVEDLLPFEDIIDSFQSIILDMNLNQEVIDWIFSRYQEHHSILIEAVSANKVSRIQNHLSHLSFYKSNLLEARYLLHEEKSAAELLSLLLEKGVKQAVISDSCNGIEYGDENGIHHFDVIPLKKIVSANGAGDALFAGILHALLEEKTLKEAVAFGDKAAKKALSSPEAVATDIADILKD
;
A
#
# COMPACT_ATOMS: atom_id res chain seq x y z
N LYS A 1 6.08 -27.84 -4.63
CA LYS A 1 6.26 -27.03 -5.87
C LYS A 1 6.79 -25.68 -5.48
N ILE A 2 7.83 -25.19 -6.16
CA ILE A 2 8.35 -23.83 -5.95
C ILE A 2 7.65 -22.91 -6.95
N LYS A 3 7.17 -21.76 -6.49
CA LYS A 3 6.64 -20.67 -7.30
C LYS A 3 7.39 -19.39 -6.93
N THR A 4 7.81 -18.64 -7.92
CA THR A 4 8.41 -17.31 -7.73
C THR A 4 7.45 -16.29 -8.32
N SER A 5 7.20 -15.21 -7.61
CA SER A 5 6.41 -14.06 -8.06
C SER A 5 6.99 -12.80 -7.46
N PHE A 6 6.80 -11.68 -8.13
CA PHE A 6 7.12 -10.38 -7.53
C PHE A 6 6.06 -9.98 -6.53
N GLY A 7 6.50 -9.34 -5.45
CA GLY A 7 5.67 -8.89 -4.34
C GLY A 7 6.20 -7.60 -3.74
N GLY A 8 5.68 -7.26 -2.59
CA GLY A 8 5.94 -6.02 -1.87
C GLY A 8 4.78 -5.05 -2.03
N VAL A 9 4.35 -4.47 -0.91
CA VAL A 9 3.15 -3.62 -0.84
C VAL A 9 3.24 -2.44 -1.81
N GLY A 10 4.32 -1.67 -1.77
CA GLY A 10 4.52 -0.53 -2.69
C GLY A 10 4.54 -0.97 -4.15
N ARG A 11 5.21 -2.08 -4.48
CA ARG A 11 5.22 -2.63 -5.83
C ARG A 11 3.83 -3.08 -6.29
N ASN A 12 3.08 -3.77 -5.45
CA ASN A 12 1.72 -4.22 -5.76
C ASN A 12 0.77 -3.03 -6.00
N LEU A 13 0.88 -1.99 -5.17
CA LEU A 13 0.11 -0.76 -5.31
C LEU A 13 0.40 -0.07 -6.65
N VAL A 14 1.69 0.09 -6.98
CA VAL A 14 2.16 0.70 -8.23
C VAL A 14 1.67 -0.07 -9.46
N GLU A 15 1.77 -1.39 -9.45
CA GLU A 15 1.30 -2.22 -10.56
C GLU A 15 -0.22 -2.13 -10.73
N ASN A 16 -0.99 -2.19 -9.64
CA ASN A 16 -2.44 -2.02 -9.69
C ASN A 16 -2.83 -0.66 -10.31
N LEU A 17 -2.20 0.44 -9.85
CA LEU A 17 -2.47 1.78 -10.38
C LEU A 17 -2.09 1.91 -11.86
N ALA A 18 -0.94 1.35 -12.27
CA ALA A 18 -0.53 1.36 -13.67
C ALA A 18 -1.52 0.58 -14.56
N ARG A 19 -1.98 -0.59 -14.09
CA ARG A 19 -3.01 -1.39 -14.81
C ARG A 19 -4.38 -0.71 -14.85
N LEU A 20 -4.70 0.15 -13.88
CA LEU A 20 -5.89 1.00 -13.88
C LEU A 20 -5.72 2.27 -14.73
N GLY A 21 -4.59 2.43 -15.44
CA GLY A 21 -4.35 3.47 -16.42
C GLY A 21 -3.65 4.72 -15.90
N HIS A 22 -3.13 4.71 -14.68
CA HIS A 22 -2.42 5.86 -14.12
C HIS A 22 -0.94 5.88 -14.49
N HIS A 23 -0.40 7.09 -14.65
CA HIS A 23 1.05 7.31 -14.74
C HIS A 23 1.66 7.34 -13.35
N VAL A 24 2.49 6.35 -13.05
CA VAL A 24 3.08 6.17 -11.72
C VAL A 24 4.59 6.32 -11.78
N THR A 25 5.15 7.07 -10.83
CA THR A 25 6.58 7.06 -10.54
C THR A 25 6.81 6.31 -9.24
N PHE A 26 7.66 5.30 -9.28
CA PHE A 26 7.98 4.44 -8.14
C PHE A 26 9.43 4.63 -7.71
N LEU A 27 9.64 5.30 -6.58
CA LEU A 27 10.94 5.44 -5.95
C LEU A 27 11.12 4.34 -4.91
N THR A 28 12.08 3.46 -5.11
CA THR A 28 12.27 2.26 -4.28
C THR A 28 13.73 1.79 -4.29
N ALA A 29 14.08 0.92 -3.35
CA ALA A 29 15.38 0.26 -3.33
C ALA A 29 15.33 -1.08 -4.08
N ILE A 30 16.10 -1.18 -5.16
CA ILE A 30 16.26 -2.40 -5.97
C ILE A 30 17.75 -2.70 -6.08
N GLY A 31 18.13 -3.97 -5.85
CA GLY A 31 19.50 -4.42 -5.98
C GLY A 31 19.96 -4.54 -7.43
N ASN A 32 21.27 -4.51 -7.66
CA ASN A 32 21.84 -4.75 -8.98
C ASN A 32 22.04 -6.26 -9.23
N ASP A 33 20.98 -7.04 -9.05
CA ASP A 33 20.90 -8.47 -9.22
C ASP A 33 19.90 -8.84 -10.35
N PRO A 34 19.84 -10.11 -10.79
CA PRO A 34 18.92 -10.54 -11.84
C PRO A 34 17.44 -10.30 -11.49
N GLN A 35 17.06 -10.48 -10.22
CA GLN A 35 15.71 -10.28 -9.73
C GLN A 35 15.32 -8.80 -9.79
N GLY A 36 16.23 -7.91 -9.37
CA GLY A 36 16.00 -6.46 -9.44
C GLY A 36 15.87 -5.96 -10.88
N LYS A 37 16.68 -6.47 -11.79
CA LYS A 37 16.56 -6.13 -13.22
C LYS A 37 15.22 -6.56 -13.79
N GLN A 38 14.82 -7.81 -13.54
CA GLN A 38 13.55 -8.34 -14.02
C GLN A 38 12.35 -7.57 -13.43
N LEU A 39 12.38 -7.26 -12.12
CA LEU A 39 11.35 -6.45 -11.46
C LEU A 39 11.19 -5.08 -12.13
N LYS A 40 12.33 -4.42 -12.39
CA LYS A 40 12.35 -3.11 -13.05
C LYS A 40 11.79 -3.18 -14.47
N GLU A 41 12.25 -4.13 -15.27
CA GLU A 41 11.78 -4.34 -16.64
C GLU A 41 10.27 -4.62 -16.70
N GLU A 42 9.74 -5.42 -15.75
CA GLU A 42 8.33 -5.73 -15.68
C GLU A 42 7.48 -4.48 -15.37
N LEU A 43 7.87 -3.66 -14.38
CA LEU A 43 7.18 -2.41 -14.05
C LEU A 43 7.29 -1.38 -15.20
N GLU A 44 8.46 -1.23 -15.82
CA GLU A 44 8.66 -0.33 -16.94
C GLU A 44 7.82 -0.75 -18.17
N SER A 45 7.58 -2.06 -18.37
CA SER A 45 6.68 -2.57 -19.41
C SER A 45 5.23 -2.12 -19.22
N LEU A 46 4.84 -1.78 -17.99
CA LEU A 46 3.55 -1.20 -17.63
C LEU A 46 3.55 0.34 -17.66
N SER A 47 4.59 0.95 -18.21
CA SER A 47 4.78 2.40 -18.25
C SER A 47 4.99 3.06 -16.87
N VAL A 48 5.41 2.29 -15.88
CA VAL A 48 5.84 2.82 -14.57
C VAL A 48 7.23 3.41 -14.71
N ARG A 49 7.44 4.63 -14.22
CA ARG A 49 8.78 5.21 -14.10
C ARG A 49 9.43 4.71 -12.82
N VAL A 50 10.40 3.80 -12.93
CA VAL A 50 11.10 3.24 -11.77
C VAL A 50 12.37 4.05 -11.49
N LEU A 51 12.44 4.62 -10.29
CA LEU A 51 13.59 5.36 -9.76
C LEU A 51 14.20 4.53 -8.63
N THR A 52 15.49 4.29 -8.70
CA THR A 52 16.21 3.56 -7.65
C THR A 52 17.61 4.13 -7.48
N PRO A 53 18.02 4.43 -6.25
CA PRO A 53 19.43 4.67 -5.94
C PRO A 53 20.27 3.42 -6.26
N SER A 54 21.56 3.60 -6.39
CA SER A 54 22.48 2.47 -6.66
C SER A 54 22.84 1.75 -5.35
N TYR A 55 22.45 0.49 -5.26
CA TYR A 55 22.76 -0.36 -4.08
C TYR A 55 23.65 -1.53 -4.46
N LEU A 56 24.56 -1.90 -3.53
CA LEU A 56 25.39 -3.11 -3.61
C LEU A 56 24.71 -4.33 -2.96
N LYS A 57 23.55 -4.13 -2.31
CA LYS A 57 22.77 -5.19 -1.66
C LYS A 57 21.87 -5.89 -2.67
N ASN A 58 21.41 -7.09 -2.31
CA ASN A 58 20.44 -7.82 -3.11
C ASN A 58 19.04 -7.19 -3.00
N THR A 59 18.24 -7.39 -4.03
CA THR A 59 16.81 -7.05 -4.01
C THR A 59 16.10 -7.83 -2.89
N SER A 60 15.20 -7.15 -2.18
CA SER A 60 14.42 -7.76 -1.09
C SER A 60 13.74 -9.04 -1.54
N SER A 61 13.71 -10.04 -0.68
CA SER A 61 13.06 -11.31 -0.93
C SER A 61 12.22 -11.78 0.26
N TYR A 62 11.12 -12.45 -0.05
CA TYR A 62 10.24 -13.07 0.94
C TYR A 62 9.99 -14.52 0.53
N LEU A 63 10.43 -15.45 1.37
CA LEU A 63 10.23 -16.87 1.15
C LEU A 63 9.20 -17.37 2.16
N ALA A 64 8.07 -17.87 1.67
CA ALA A 64 7.05 -18.51 2.49
C ALA A 64 7.00 -20.03 2.18
N ILE A 65 6.96 -20.83 3.22
CA ILE A 65 6.80 -22.28 3.13
C ILE A 65 5.42 -22.60 3.69
N TYR A 66 4.61 -23.26 2.86
CA TYR A 66 3.27 -23.71 3.19
C TYR A 66 3.27 -25.23 3.36
N ASP A 67 2.44 -25.73 4.26
CA ASP A 67 2.17 -27.16 4.42
C ASP A 67 1.18 -27.70 3.37
N GLU A 68 0.76 -28.95 3.53
CA GLU A 68 -0.17 -29.63 2.61
C GLU A 68 -1.59 -29.03 2.67
N ASP A 69 -1.96 -28.40 3.79
CA ASP A 69 -3.25 -27.75 4.01
C ASP A 69 -3.24 -26.28 3.54
N SER A 70 -2.12 -25.83 2.96
CA SER A 70 -1.88 -24.44 2.52
C SER A 70 -1.78 -23.44 3.66
N ASP A 71 -1.50 -23.88 4.87
CA ASP A 71 -1.17 -23.02 5.99
C ASP A 71 0.32 -22.63 5.95
N MET A 72 0.60 -21.36 6.22
CA MET A 72 1.97 -20.87 6.23
C MET A 72 2.72 -21.40 7.45
N HIS A 73 3.68 -22.31 7.21
CA HIS A 73 4.47 -22.94 8.26
C HIS A 73 5.61 -22.04 8.74
N VAL A 74 6.33 -21.41 7.81
CA VAL A 74 7.43 -20.49 8.12
C VAL A 74 7.60 -19.48 6.98
N ALA A 75 8.01 -18.27 7.33
CA ALA A 75 8.42 -17.26 6.37
C ALA A 75 9.77 -16.67 6.76
N VAL A 76 10.60 -16.39 5.75
CA VAL A 76 11.88 -15.71 5.89
C VAL A 76 11.85 -14.48 5.00
N CYS A 77 12.15 -13.32 5.57
CA CYS A 77 12.18 -12.05 4.86
C CYS A 77 13.61 -11.49 4.90
N ASP A 78 14.12 -11.14 3.74
CA ASP A 78 15.31 -10.30 3.60
C ASP A 78 14.87 -8.96 3.01
N SER A 79 14.84 -7.93 3.85
CA SER A 79 14.51 -6.54 3.49
C SER A 79 15.65 -5.56 3.79
N GLU A 80 16.86 -6.05 3.96
CA GLU A 80 18.03 -5.27 4.38
C GLU A 80 18.27 -4.06 3.45
N ILE A 81 18.00 -4.19 2.16
CA ILE A 81 18.16 -3.10 1.20
C ILE A 81 17.23 -1.92 1.51
N LEU A 82 15.97 -2.18 1.91
CA LEU A 82 15.01 -1.14 2.29
C LEU A 82 15.40 -0.47 3.62
N ASP A 83 15.84 -1.27 4.59
CA ASP A 83 16.30 -0.75 5.88
C ASP A 83 17.59 0.09 5.75
N SER A 84 18.36 -0.13 4.68
CA SER A 84 19.60 0.60 4.41
C SER A 84 19.42 1.90 3.63
N MET A 85 18.22 2.20 3.14
CA MET A 85 17.90 3.45 2.46
C MET A 85 18.17 4.64 3.40
N LYS A 86 18.80 5.68 2.87
CA LYS A 86 19.14 6.90 3.60
C LYS A 86 18.52 8.11 2.94
N VAL A 87 18.48 9.21 3.66
CA VAL A 87 17.99 10.49 3.13
C VAL A 87 18.80 10.91 1.89
N GLU A 88 20.12 10.72 1.93
CA GLU A 88 21.01 11.07 0.82
C GLU A 88 20.68 10.34 -0.48
N ASP A 89 20.08 9.15 -0.39
CA ASP A 89 19.62 8.37 -1.54
C ASP A 89 18.42 9.01 -2.23
N LEU A 90 17.66 9.84 -1.53
CA LEU A 90 16.46 10.52 -2.04
C LEU A 90 16.76 11.89 -2.64
N LEU A 91 17.81 12.58 -2.17
CA LEU A 91 18.17 13.93 -2.61
C LEU A 91 18.26 14.10 -4.15
N PRO A 92 18.81 13.13 -4.92
CA PRO A 92 18.87 13.25 -6.38
C PRO A 92 17.50 13.28 -7.07
N PHE A 93 16.43 12.92 -6.34
CA PHE A 93 15.07 12.81 -6.87
C PHE A 93 14.13 13.91 -6.35
N GLU A 94 14.61 14.87 -5.55
CA GLU A 94 13.77 15.92 -4.96
C GLU A 94 12.96 16.69 -6.01
N ASP A 95 13.59 17.14 -7.11
CA ASP A 95 12.90 17.86 -8.19
C ASP A 95 11.77 17.05 -8.81
N ILE A 96 11.95 15.72 -8.85
CA ILE A 96 10.92 14.80 -9.36
C ILE A 96 9.79 14.67 -8.33
N ILE A 97 10.11 14.49 -7.05
CA ILE A 97 9.14 14.40 -5.97
C ILE A 97 8.33 15.70 -5.92
N ASP A 98 8.97 16.86 -5.97
CA ASP A 98 8.33 18.18 -5.96
C ASP A 98 7.37 18.40 -7.15
N SER A 99 7.52 17.66 -8.24
CA SER A 99 6.63 17.75 -9.40
C SER A 99 5.27 17.06 -9.22
N PHE A 100 5.10 16.26 -8.16
CA PHE A 100 3.86 15.54 -7.86
C PHE A 100 3.04 16.28 -6.80
N GLN A 101 1.72 16.11 -6.86
CA GLN A 101 0.80 16.65 -5.83
C GLN A 101 0.67 15.72 -4.62
N SER A 102 0.90 14.43 -4.82
CA SER A 102 0.68 13.40 -3.80
C SER A 102 1.87 12.44 -3.69
N ILE A 103 2.21 12.11 -2.47
CA ILE A 103 3.23 11.11 -2.13
C ILE A 103 2.54 9.98 -1.38
N ILE A 104 2.69 8.76 -1.89
CA ILE A 104 2.18 7.56 -1.23
C ILE A 104 3.37 6.84 -0.61
N LEU A 105 3.30 6.60 0.69
CA LEU A 105 4.34 5.88 1.43
C LEU A 105 3.83 4.52 1.87
N ASP A 106 4.62 3.50 1.66
CA ASP A 106 4.48 2.25 2.40
C ASP A 106 5.41 2.25 3.63
N MET A 107 5.00 1.56 4.68
CA MET A 107 5.75 1.56 5.94
C MET A 107 6.95 0.60 5.96
N ASN A 108 7.46 0.20 4.79
CA ASN A 108 8.73 -0.51 4.69
C ASN A 108 9.95 0.41 4.83
N LEU A 109 9.79 1.71 4.59
CA LEU A 109 10.84 2.71 4.79
C LEU A 109 11.25 2.79 6.26
N ASN A 110 12.52 3.07 6.53
CA ASN A 110 12.99 3.28 7.89
C ASN A 110 12.53 4.64 8.46
N GLN A 111 12.63 4.80 9.78
CA GLN A 111 12.13 5.97 10.50
C GLN A 111 12.77 7.28 10.03
N GLU A 112 14.09 7.29 9.79
CA GLU A 112 14.83 8.48 9.38
C GLU A 112 14.32 9.02 8.05
N VAL A 113 14.11 8.14 7.08
CA VAL A 113 13.58 8.49 5.77
C VAL A 113 12.13 9.00 5.87
N ILE A 114 11.30 8.35 6.69
CA ILE A 114 9.91 8.78 6.92
C ILE A 114 9.90 10.18 7.52
N ASP A 115 10.64 10.41 8.60
CA ASP A 115 10.70 11.71 9.29
C ASP A 115 11.19 12.84 8.35
N TRP A 116 12.18 12.53 7.51
CA TRP A 116 12.67 13.48 6.51
C TRP A 116 11.60 13.81 5.47
N ILE A 117 10.87 12.81 4.94
CA ILE A 117 9.79 13.04 3.97
C ILE A 117 8.72 13.95 4.58
N PHE A 118 8.29 13.69 5.80
CA PHE A 118 7.32 14.55 6.47
C PHE A 118 7.88 15.95 6.68
N SER A 119 9.11 16.11 7.19
CA SER A 119 9.71 17.42 7.42
C SER A 119 9.82 18.26 6.16
N ARG A 120 10.00 17.62 5.00
CA ARG A 120 10.24 18.27 3.71
C ARG A 120 8.97 18.55 2.92
N TYR A 121 7.98 17.66 2.99
CA TYR A 121 6.86 17.64 2.04
C TYR A 121 5.46 17.83 2.64
N GLN A 122 5.27 17.67 3.95
CA GLN A 122 3.93 17.70 4.59
C GLN A 122 3.13 19.00 4.36
N GLU A 123 3.79 20.13 4.13
CA GLU A 123 3.13 21.43 3.97
C GLU A 123 2.63 21.67 2.54
N HIS A 124 3.18 20.94 1.56
CA HIS A 124 2.94 21.21 0.14
C HIS A 124 2.43 20.02 -0.65
N HIS A 125 2.46 18.84 -0.07
CA HIS A 125 2.04 17.60 -0.72
C HIS A 125 0.97 16.87 0.10
N SER A 126 0.08 16.19 -0.58
CA SER A 126 -0.80 15.22 0.06
C SER A 126 0.01 13.95 0.37
N ILE A 127 0.15 13.59 1.65
CA ILE A 127 0.84 12.38 2.07
C ILE A 127 -0.21 11.32 2.41
N LEU A 128 -0.12 10.18 1.71
CA LEU A 128 -1.02 9.05 1.84
C LEU A 128 -0.23 7.83 2.32
N ILE A 129 -0.82 7.03 3.19
CA ILE A 129 -0.13 5.92 3.87
C ILE A 129 -0.81 4.58 3.59
N GLU A 130 0.00 3.60 3.21
CA GLU A 130 -0.30 2.17 3.33
C GLU A 130 0.45 1.58 4.53
N ALA A 131 -0.29 1.03 5.50
CA ALA A 131 0.24 0.61 6.80
C ALA A 131 1.22 -0.58 6.72
N VAL A 132 1.07 -1.47 5.73
CA VAL A 132 1.91 -2.65 5.46
C VAL A 132 1.78 -3.76 6.51
N SER A 133 2.02 -3.45 7.78
CA SER A 133 1.93 -4.42 8.87
C SER A 133 1.88 -3.75 10.23
N ALA A 134 1.32 -4.45 11.21
CA ALA A 134 1.21 -4.00 12.58
C ALA A 134 2.56 -3.54 13.18
N ASN A 135 3.65 -4.27 12.91
CA ASN A 135 4.97 -3.94 13.46
C ASN A 135 5.59 -2.66 12.86
N LYS A 136 5.19 -2.28 11.64
CA LYS A 136 5.79 -1.15 10.91
C LYS A 136 4.95 0.12 11.01
N VAL A 137 3.66 0.00 11.27
CA VAL A 137 2.72 1.12 11.28
C VAL A 137 3.04 2.16 12.35
N SER A 138 3.70 1.79 13.45
CA SER A 138 4.12 2.71 14.50
C SER A 138 5.06 3.82 14.02
N ARG A 139 5.73 3.63 12.88
CA ARG A 139 6.65 4.61 12.27
C ARG A 139 5.99 5.94 11.92
N ILE A 140 4.66 5.97 11.72
CA ILE A 140 3.91 7.21 11.43
C ILE A 140 3.21 7.82 12.63
N GLN A 141 3.36 7.27 13.84
CA GLN A 141 2.61 7.70 15.01
C GLN A 141 2.72 9.20 15.30
N ASN A 142 3.88 9.79 15.05
CA ASN A 142 4.14 11.23 15.27
C ASN A 142 3.67 12.13 14.12
N HIS A 143 3.17 11.56 13.02
CA HIS A 143 2.84 12.29 11.80
C HIS A 143 1.36 12.24 11.43
N LEU A 144 0.50 11.68 12.30
CA LEU A 144 -0.92 11.44 11.99
C LEU A 144 -1.66 12.71 11.55
N SER A 145 -1.39 13.85 12.19
CA SER A 145 -2.03 15.14 11.86
C SER A 145 -1.68 15.69 10.49
N HIS A 146 -0.66 15.14 9.83
CA HIS A 146 -0.22 15.56 8.50
C HIS A 146 -0.67 14.62 7.37
N LEU A 147 -1.42 13.56 7.72
CA LEU A 147 -1.90 12.59 6.73
C LEU A 147 -3.11 13.11 5.98
N SER A 148 -3.03 13.13 4.66
CA SER A 148 -4.19 13.37 3.80
C SER A 148 -5.06 12.13 3.68
N PHE A 149 -4.44 10.93 3.71
CA PHE A 149 -5.16 9.66 3.65
C PHE A 149 -4.40 8.57 4.42
N TYR A 150 -5.12 7.77 5.17
CA TYR A 150 -4.60 6.61 5.87
C TYR A 150 -5.43 5.37 5.57
N LYS A 151 -4.77 4.29 5.12
CA LYS A 151 -5.43 3.00 4.94
C LYS A 151 -4.71 1.92 5.75
N SER A 152 -5.48 1.13 6.46
CA SER A 152 -5.01 -0.04 7.20
C SER A 152 -6.07 -1.14 7.29
N ASN A 153 -5.68 -2.28 7.84
CA ASN A 153 -6.63 -3.23 8.40
C ASN A 153 -6.85 -2.96 9.90
N LEU A 154 -7.83 -3.66 10.50
CA LEU A 154 -8.17 -3.49 11.91
C LEU A 154 -6.99 -3.76 12.85
N LEU A 155 -6.19 -4.79 12.57
CA LEU A 155 -5.04 -5.14 13.41
C LEU A 155 -3.98 -4.03 13.38
N GLU A 156 -3.66 -3.51 12.22
CA GLU A 156 -2.71 -2.41 12.04
C GLU A 156 -3.19 -1.14 12.75
N ALA A 157 -4.48 -0.81 12.66
CA ALA A 157 -5.05 0.35 13.35
C ALA A 157 -4.97 0.20 14.88
N ARG A 158 -5.23 -0.99 15.42
CA ARG A 158 -5.06 -1.29 16.86
C ARG A 158 -3.62 -1.09 17.31
N TYR A 159 -2.66 -1.61 16.55
CA TYR A 159 -1.23 -1.43 16.86
C TYR A 159 -0.80 0.04 16.81
N LEU A 160 -1.24 0.79 15.79
CA LEU A 160 -0.90 2.21 15.65
C LEU A 160 -1.41 3.05 16.83
N LEU A 161 -2.64 2.78 17.26
CA LEU A 161 -3.30 3.57 18.28
C LEU A 161 -3.14 3.01 19.70
N HIS A 162 -2.57 1.80 19.84
CA HIS A 162 -2.45 1.07 21.10
C HIS A 162 -3.81 0.87 21.80
N GLU A 163 -4.86 0.56 21.01
CA GLU A 163 -6.24 0.46 21.48
C GLU A 163 -6.91 -0.81 20.93
N GLU A 164 -7.53 -1.59 21.80
CA GLU A 164 -8.32 -2.77 21.45
C GLU A 164 -9.80 -2.41 21.24
N LYS A 165 -10.07 -1.63 20.19
CA LYS A 165 -11.40 -1.10 19.85
C LYS A 165 -11.90 -1.64 18.52
N SER A 166 -13.17 -1.35 18.21
CA SER A 166 -13.77 -1.61 16.90
C SER A 166 -13.16 -0.72 15.81
N ALA A 167 -13.31 -1.12 14.56
CA ALA A 167 -12.81 -0.34 13.43
C ALA A 167 -13.39 1.08 13.40
N ALA A 168 -14.70 1.24 13.70
CA ALA A 168 -15.36 2.55 13.75
C ALA A 168 -14.79 3.46 14.87
N GLU A 169 -14.55 2.92 16.06
CA GLU A 169 -13.96 3.69 17.16
C GLU A 169 -12.51 4.09 16.86
N LEU A 170 -11.72 3.18 16.24
CA LEU A 170 -10.34 3.49 15.85
C LEU A 170 -10.31 4.53 14.73
N LEU A 171 -11.25 4.46 13.79
CA LEU A 171 -11.40 5.48 12.74
C LEU A 171 -11.69 6.86 13.34
N SER A 172 -12.59 6.95 14.33
CA SER A 172 -12.86 8.20 15.07
C SER A 172 -11.58 8.76 15.67
N LEU A 173 -10.81 7.93 16.36
CA LEU A 173 -9.54 8.35 16.97
C LEU A 173 -8.51 8.83 15.93
N LEU A 174 -8.45 8.22 14.74
CA LEU A 174 -7.57 8.68 13.64
C LEU A 174 -7.96 10.09 13.17
N LEU A 175 -9.26 10.31 12.95
CA LEU A 175 -9.78 11.62 12.54
C LEU A 175 -9.57 12.68 13.64
N GLU A 176 -9.80 12.35 14.91
CA GLU A 176 -9.52 13.22 16.06
C GLU A 176 -8.03 13.58 16.17
N LYS A 177 -7.12 12.70 15.75
CA LYS A 177 -5.67 12.95 15.69
C LYS A 177 -5.24 13.74 14.44
N GLY A 178 -6.19 14.15 13.58
CA GLY A 178 -5.95 15.05 12.46
C GLY A 178 -5.73 14.37 11.11
N VAL A 179 -5.91 13.05 11.01
CA VAL A 179 -5.96 12.36 9.71
C VAL A 179 -7.17 12.88 8.93
N LYS A 180 -6.97 13.34 7.68
CA LYS A 180 -8.06 13.97 6.92
C LYS A 180 -9.07 12.94 6.40
N GLN A 181 -8.60 11.83 5.88
CA GLN A 181 -9.43 10.72 5.41
C GLN A 181 -8.81 9.40 5.85
N ALA A 182 -9.62 8.46 6.31
CA ALA A 182 -9.14 7.15 6.74
C ALA A 182 -10.07 6.02 6.31
N VAL A 183 -9.45 4.84 6.08
CA VAL A 183 -10.14 3.60 5.74
C VAL A 183 -9.53 2.47 6.57
N ILE A 184 -10.38 1.73 7.28
CA ILE A 184 -10.00 0.53 8.05
C ILE A 184 -10.80 -0.65 7.52
N SER A 185 -10.11 -1.63 6.93
CA SER A 185 -10.73 -2.87 6.47
C SER A 185 -10.74 -3.94 7.58
N ASP A 186 -11.86 -4.67 7.70
CA ASP A 186 -12.02 -5.75 8.66
C ASP A 186 -12.56 -7.03 8.00
N SER A 187 -11.88 -7.47 6.98
CA SER A 187 -12.21 -8.70 6.24
C SER A 187 -13.69 -8.74 5.82
N CYS A 188 -14.40 -9.81 6.19
CA CYS A 188 -15.84 -9.97 5.91
C CYS A 188 -16.75 -9.11 6.79
N ASN A 189 -16.22 -8.48 7.85
CA ASN A 189 -16.98 -7.58 8.70
C ASN A 189 -17.19 -6.19 8.06
N GLY A 190 -16.57 -5.93 6.92
CA GLY A 190 -16.77 -4.70 6.17
C GLY A 190 -15.59 -3.75 6.21
N ILE A 191 -15.84 -2.53 5.80
CA ILE A 191 -14.84 -1.46 5.72
C ILE A 191 -15.43 -0.21 6.39
N GLU A 192 -14.76 0.28 7.42
CA GLU A 192 -15.04 1.58 7.99
C GLU A 192 -14.24 2.65 7.24
N TYR A 193 -14.89 3.75 6.89
CA TYR A 193 -14.27 4.87 6.21
C TYR A 193 -14.86 6.19 6.68
N GLY A 194 -14.08 7.24 6.62
CA GLY A 194 -14.56 8.54 7.07
C GLY A 194 -13.60 9.68 6.80
N ASP A 195 -14.14 10.88 6.97
CA ASP A 195 -13.48 12.17 6.86
C ASP A 195 -14.12 13.17 7.84
N GLU A 196 -13.91 14.46 7.64
CA GLU A 196 -14.52 15.54 8.45
C GLU A 196 -16.07 15.54 8.43
N ASN A 197 -16.70 14.90 7.44
CA ASN A 197 -18.15 14.83 7.32
C ASN A 197 -18.77 13.67 8.09
N GLY A 198 -17.94 12.74 8.60
CA GLY A 198 -18.39 11.64 9.45
C GLY A 198 -17.82 10.28 9.09
N ILE A 199 -18.26 9.28 9.84
CA ILE A 199 -17.84 7.88 9.71
C ILE A 199 -18.96 7.07 9.11
N HIS A 200 -18.60 6.17 8.21
CA HIS A 200 -19.52 5.33 7.47
C HIS A 200 -19.02 3.90 7.41
N HIS A 201 -19.96 2.98 7.30
CA HIS A 201 -19.70 1.55 7.08
C HIS A 201 -20.01 1.15 5.64
N PHE A 202 -19.17 0.30 5.07
CA PHE A 202 -19.37 -0.35 3.79
C PHE A 202 -19.45 -1.86 3.99
N ASP A 203 -20.62 -2.45 3.66
CA ASP A 203 -20.85 -3.89 3.72
C ASP A 203 -20.07 -4.62 2.62
N VAL A 204 -19.15 -5.49 2.99
CA VAL A 204 -18.43 -6.34 2.05
C VAL A 204 -19.24 -7.62 1.79
N ILE A 205 -19.56 -7.88 0.54
CA ILE A 205 -20.15 -9.17 0.14
C ILE A 205 -19.04 -10.17 -0.09
N PRO A 206 -18.90 -11.22 0.76
CA PRO A 206 -17.83 -12.19 0.64
C PRO A 206 -17.88 -12.98 -0.68
N LEU A 207 -16.73 -13.27 -1.24
CA LEU A 207 -16.61 -14.17 -2.39
C LEU A 207 -16.91 -15.62 -1.96
N LYS A 208 -17.58 -16.37 -2.82
CA LYS A 208 -17.83 -17.81 -2.59
C LYS A 208 -16.54 -18.64 -2.58
N LYS A 209 -15.51 -18.16 -3.26
CA LYS A 209 -14.21 -18.83 -3.35
C LYS A 209 -13.11 -17.77 -3.42
N ILE A 210 -12.14 -17.87 -2.53
CA ILE A 210 -10.91 -17.11 -2.53
C ILE A 210 -9.81 -17.98 -3.11
N VAL A 211 -9.04 -17.46 -4.06
CA VAL A 211 -7.88 -18.14 -4.65
C VAL A 211 -6.62 -17.81 -3.87
N SER A 212 -6.43 -16.53 -3.53
CA SER A 212 -5.33 -16.04 -2.70
C SER A 212 -5.78 -14.79 -1.95
N ALA A 213 -5.36 -14.62 -0.70
CA ALA A 213 -5.60 -13.39 0.06
C ALA A 213 -4.49 -12.35 -0.15
N ASN A 214 -3.37 -12.73 -0.79
CA ASN A 214 -2.23 -11.84 -1.01
C ASN A 214 -2.60 -10.70 -1.95
N GLY A 215 -2.21 -9.47 -1.57
CA GLY A 215 -2.40 -8.29 -2.40
C GLY A 215 -3.82 -7.69 -2.41
N ALA A 216 -4.78 -8.30 -1.69
CA ALA A 216 -6.15 -7.77 -1.61
C ALA A 216 -6.20 -6.38 -0.97
N GLY A 217 -5.41 -6.14 0.09
CA GLY A 217 -5.26 -4.84 0.73
C GLY A 217 -4.66 -3.79 -0.20
N ASP A 218 -3.63 -4.19 -0.97
CA ASP A 218 -2.96 -3.31 -1.94
C ASP A 218 -3.91 -2.95 -3.08
N ALA A 219 -4.69 -3.93 -3.58
CA ALA A 219 -5.70 -3.71 -4.60
C ALA A 219 -6.86 -2.83 -4.10
N LEU A 220 -7.32 -3.03 -2.85
CA LEU A 220 -8.31 -2.15 -2.20
C LEU A 220 -7.82 -0.70 -2.24
N PHE A 221 -6.59 -0.45 -1.80
CA PHE A 221 -6.05 0.90 -1.75
C PHE A 221 -5.84 1.48 -3.14
N ALA A 222 -5.31 0.70 -4.09
CA ALA A 222 -5.17 1.15 -5.48
C ALA A 222 -6.52 1.53 -6.11
N GLY A 223 -7.56 0.73 -5.86
CA GLY A 223 -8.92 1.03 -6.35
C GLY A 223 -9.50 2.30 -5.71
N ILE A 224 -9.29 2.50 -4.40
CA ILE A 224 -9.68 3.73 -3.71
C ILE A 224 -8.97 4.93 -4.34
N LEU A 225 -7.65 4.86 -4.50
CA LEU A 225 -6.85 5.93 -5.09
C LEU A 225 -7.28 6.24 -6.53
N HIS A 226 -7.52 5.20 -7.35
CA HIS A 226 -8.04 5.38 -8.71
C HIS A 226 -9.32 6.22 -8.70
N ALA A 227 -10.31 5.84 -7.89
CA ALA A 227 -11.59 6.53 -7.85
C ALA A 227 -11.47 7.96 -7.29
N LEU A 228 -10.61 8.20 -6.29
CA LEU A 228 -10.34 9.55 -5.78
C LEU A 228 -9.65 10.44 -6.82
N LEU A 229 -8.74 9.90 -7.63
CA LEU A 229 -8.11 10.62 -8.75
C LEU A 229 -9.11 10.94 -9.87
N GLU A 230 -10.18 10.14 -10.01
CA GLU A 230 -11.33 10.40 -10.89
C GLU A 230 -12.40 11.31 -10.23
N GLU A 231 -12.04 12.00 -9.14
CA GLU A 231 -12.90 12.94 -8.41
C GLU A 231 -14.19 12.32 -7.84
N LYS A 232 -14.19 11.00 -7.58
CA LYS A 232 -15.32 10.32 -6.94
C LYS A 232 -15.35 10.60 -5.43
N THR A 233 -16.53 10.49 -4.85
CA THR A 233 -16.73 10.57 -3.40
C THR A 233 -15.99 9.44 -2.69
N LEU A 234 -15.63 9.63 -1.40
CA LEU A 234 -14.97 8.59 -0.60
C LEU A 234 -15.80 7.30 -0.56
N LYS A 235 -17.12 7.40 -0.51
CA LYS A 235 -18.03 6.25 -0.59
C LYS A 235 -17.87 5.45 -1.89
N GLU A 236 -17.88 6.15 -3.02
CA GLU A 236 -17.69 5.53 -4.34
C GLU A 236 -16.29 4.94 -4.47
N ALA A 237 -15.29 5.62 -3.91
CA ALA A 237 -13.91 5.15 -3.90
C ALA A 237 -13.76 3.84 -3.11
N VAL A 238 -14.36 3.73 -1.93
CA VAL A 238 -14.37 2.48 -1.15
C VAL A 238 -15.10 1.36 -1.90
N ALA A 239 -16.22 1.65 -2.54
CA ALA A 239 -16.93 0.66 -3.34
C ALA A 239 -16.10 0.17 -4.55
N PHE A 240 -15.37 1.06 -5.21
CA PHE A 240 -14.45 0.68 -6.29
C PHE A 240 -13.24 -0.11 -5.76
N GLY A 241 -12.70 0.29 -4.63
CA GLY A 241 -11.64 -0.44 -3.94
C GLY A 241 -12.04 -1.87 -3.56
N ASP A 242 -13.27 -2.08 -3.08
CA ASP A 242 -13.82 -3.42 -2.80
C ASP A 242 -13.88 -4.29 -4.07
N LYS A 243 -14.29 -3.72 -5.22
CA LYS A 243 -14.24 -4.44 -6.51
C LYS A 243 -12.80 -4.84 -6.87
N ALA A 244 -11.83 -3.94 -6.69
CA ALA A 244 -10.43 -4.22 -6.95
C ALA A 244 -9.88 -5.31 -6.01
N ALA A 245 -10.19 -5.25 -4.73
CA ALA A 245 -9.84 -6.28 -3.75
C ALA A 245 -10.40 -7.65 -4.12
N LYS A 246 -11.68 -7.72 -4.53
CA LYS A 246 -12.34 -8.97 -4.99
C LYS A 246 -11.65 -9.55 -6.23
N LYS A 247 -11.18 -8.69 -7.12
CA LYS A 247 -10.41 -9.13 -8.30
C LYS A 247 -9.09 -9.77 -7.88
N ALA A 248 -8.36 -9.14 -6.96
CA ALA A 248 -7.13 -9.70 -6.39
C ALA A 248 -7.38 -11.03 -5.66
N LEU A 249 -8.41 -11.11 -4.81
CA LEU A 249 -8.81 -12.35 -4.11
C LEU A 249 -9.14 -13.51 -5.06
N SER A 250 -9.52 -13.22 -6.29
CA SER A 250 -9.83 -14.20 -7.34
C SER A 250 -8.60 -14.58 -8.20
N SER A 251 -7.45 -13.94 -7.98
CA SER A 251 -6.19 -14.17 -8.68
C SER A 251 -5.26 -15.07 -7.87
N PRO A 252 -4.44 -15.92 -8.52
CA PRO A 252 -3.35 -16.64 -7.85
C PRO A 252 -2.12 -15.76 -7.58
N GLU A 253 -2.05 -14.57 -8.18
CA GLU A 253 -0.98 -13.59 -8.00
C GLU A 253 -1.43 -12.46 -7.07
N ALA A 254 -0.47 -11.75 -6.45
CA ALA A 254 -0.76 -10.62 -5.58
C ALA A 254 -1.42 -9.44 -6.34
N VAL A 255 -1.16 -9.31 -7.63
CA VAL A 255 -1.84 -8.36 -8.52
C VAL A 255 -2.57 -9.12 -9.62
N ALA A 256 -3.86 -8.86 -9.78
CA ALA A 256 -4.64 -9.43 -10.86
C ALA A 256 -4.29 -8.75 -12.18
N THR A 257 -3.77 -9.50 -13.15
CA THR A 257 -3.35 -8.93 -14.46
C THR A 257 -4.51 -8.34 -15.26
N ASP A 258 -5.73 -8.77 -14.97
CA ASP A 258 -6.99 -8.33 -15.56
C ASP A 258 -7.79 -7.36 -14.67
N ILE A 259 -7.12 -6.68 -13.72
CA ILE A 259 -7.78 -5.74 -12.81
C ILE A 259 -8.51 -4.61 -13.57
N ALA A 260 -8.00 -4.20 -14.73
CA ALA A 260 -8.63 -3.18 -15.57
C ALA A 260 -10.05 -3.55 -16.08
N ASP A 261 -10.45 -4.82 -15.99
CA ASP A 261 -11.80 -5.21 -16.37
C ASP A 261 -12.88 -4.58 -15.49
N ILE A 262 -12.54 -4.21 -14.24
CA ILE A 262 -13.48 -3.53 -13.33
C ILE A 262 -13.84 -2.11 -13.77
N LEU A 263 -13.09 -1.53 -14.74
CA LEU A 263 -13.43 -0.22 -15.34
C LEU A 263 -14.60 -0.29 -16.31
N LYS A 264 -15.01 -1.49 -16.72
CA LYS A 264 -16.09 -1.72 -17.70
C LYS A 264 -17.46 -1.88 -17.04
N ASP A 265 -17.46 -2.10 -15.72
CA ASP A 265 -18.66 -2.32 -14.88
C ASP A 265 -19.13 -1.02 -14.20
#